data_a0dd86fc619ca49e0b9ca67ae0b02e13
#
_entry.id   a0dd86fc619ca49e0b9ca67ae0b02e13
#
_cell.length_a   1.000
_cell.length_b   1.000
_cell.length_c   1.000
_cell.angle_alpha   90.00
_cell.angle_beta   90.00
_cell.angle_gamma   90.00
#
_symmetry.space_group_name_H-M   'P 1'
#
loop_
_entity.id
_entity.type
_entity.pdbx_description
1 polymer ?
#
loop_
_entity_poly.entity_id
_entity_poly.type
_entity_poly.pdbx_seq_one_letter_code
_entity_poly.pdbx_strand_id
1 'polypeptide(L)'
;MKISIVLSTYNGGAYITEQLDSILNQTRKADEVLIFDDCSTDNTPQIIKQFISGHNLTTWKFAVNHENKGWKRNFMEGIWSTSGDLVFPCDQDDIWMPQKLEQMEKIMAENTQIMVLT
;
A
#
# COMPACT_ATOMS: atom_id res chain seq x y z
N MET A 1 -16.49 -1.02 7.17
CA MET A 1 -15.14 -1.37 7.66
C MET A 1 -14.11 -0.60 6.85
N LYS A 2 -13.20 0.07 7.53
CA LYS A 2 -12.16 0.87 6.86
C LYS A 2 -10.96 0.00 6.53
N ILE A 3 -10.53 0.04 5.28
CA ILE A 3 -9.38 -0.73 4.79
C ILE A 3 -8.21 0.22 4.51
N SER A 4 -7.06 -0.08 5.12
CA SER A 4 -5.80 0.62 4.87
C SER A 4 -4.81 -0.32 4.21
N ILE A 5 -4.06 0.18 3.23
CA ILE A 5 -2.95 -0.53 2.61
C ILE A 5 -1.66 0.19 2.98
N VAL A 6 -0.66 -0.57 3.38
CA VAL A 6 0.69 -0.05 3.63
C VAL A 6 1.63 -0.65 2.60
N LEU A 7 2.26 0.21 1.81
CA LEU A 7 3.23 -0.18 0.79
C LEU A 7 4.61 0.33 1.17
N SER A 8 5.57 -0.57 1.24
CA SER A 8 6.98 -0.20 1.41
C SER A 8 7.67 -0.34 0.06
N THR A 9 8.38 0.70 -0.37
CA THR A 9 9.07 0.70 -1.65
C THR A 9 10.58 0.95 -1.47
N TYR A 10 11.36 0.30 -2.33
CA TYR A 10 12.80 0.54 -2.41
C TYR A 10 13.31 0.12 -3.78
N ASN A 11 13.77 1.10 -4.58
CA ASN A 11 14.30 0.86 -5.93
C ASN A 11 13.40 0.00 -6.81
N GLY A 12 12.10 0.35 -6.81
CA GLY A 12 11.08 -0.40 -7.54
C GLY A 12 10.63 0.21 -8.86
N GLY A 13 11.43 1.12 -9.43
CA GLY A 13 11.01 1.88 -10.62
C GLY A 13 10.58 1.03 -11.82
N ALA A 14 11.10 -0.20 -11.93
CA ALA A 14 10.77 -1.08 -13.06
C ALA A 14 9.33 -1.62 -13.01
N TYR A 15 8.71 -1.75 -11.82
CA TYR A 15 7.39 -2.37 -11.66
C TYR A 15 6.43 -1.58 -10.76
N ILE A 16 6.84 -0.45 -10.23
CA ILE A 16 6.01 0.28 -9.26
C ILE A 16 4.68 0.76 -9.88
N THR A 17 4.69 1.17 -11.14
CA THR A 17 3.48 1.63 -11.82
C THR A 17 2.44 0.51 -11.90
N GLU A 18 2.86 -0.68 -12.32
CA GLU A 18 1.97 -1.84 -12.43
C GLU A 18 1.42 -2.23 -11.06
N GLN A 19 2.25 -2.17 -10.03
CA GLN A 19 1.85 -2.46 -8.66
C GLN A 19 0.81 -1.44 -8.17
N LEU A 20 1.05 -0.15 -8.37
CA LEU A 20 0.11 0.90 -7.99
C LEU A 20 -1.20 0.78 -8.75
N ASP A 21 -1.15 0.44 -10.05
CA ASP A 21 -2.35 0.17 -10.83
C ASP A 21 -3.17 -0.98 -10.24
N SER A 22 -2.51 -2.03 -9.78
CA SER A 22 -3.20 -3.18 -9.21
C SER A 22 -3.93 -2.82 -7.90
N ILE A 23 -3.40 -1.88 -7.12
CA ILE A 23 -4.05 -1.36 -5.92
C ILE A 23 -5.22 -0.44 -6.30
N LEU A 24 -5.01 0.44 -7.26
CA LEU A 24 -6.03 1.39 -7.71
C LEU A 24 -7.24 0.69 -8.34
N ASN A 25 -7.01 -0.40 -9.06
CA ASN A 25 -8.05 -1.11 -9.81
C ASN A 25 -8.75 -2.22 -9.01
N GLN A 26 -8.63 -2.20 -7.69
CA GLN A 26 -9.38 -3.13 -6.85
C GLN A 26 -10.89 -2.88 -6.97
N THR A 27 -11.68 -3.94 -7.02
CA THR A 27 -13.15 -3.84 -7.10
C THR A 27 -13.73 -3.24 -5.82
N ARG A 28 -13.12 -3.55 -4.66
CA ARG A 28 -13.36 -2.85 -3.41
C ARG A 28 -12.20 -1.89 -3.19
N LYS A 29 -12.45 -0.59 -3.28
CA LYS A 29 -11.39 0.42 -3.13
C LYS A 29 -10.90 0.49 -1.70
N ALA A 30 -9.59 0.68 -1.51
CA ALA A 30 -9.03 0.96 -0.20
C ALA A 30 -9.48 2.36 0.27
N ASP A 31 -9.73 2.49 1.56
CA ASP A 31 -10.08 3.78 2.15
C ASP A 31 -8.85 4.66 2.36
N GLU A 32 -7.69 4.01 2.55
CA GLU A 32 -6.44 4.70 2.80
C GLU A 32 -5.29 3.88 2.22
N VAL A 33 -4.37 4.54 1.52
CA VAL A 33 -3.13 3.91 1.06
C VAL A 33 -1.95 4.75 1.56
N LEU A 34 -1.09 4.14 2.33
CA LEU A 34 0.12 4.78 2.86
C LEU A 34 1.34 4.14 2.19
N ILE A 35 2.14 4.96 1.55
CA ILE A 35 3.35 4.53 0.83
C ILE A 35 4.56 5.13 1.51
N PHE A 36 5.49 4.29 1.93
CA PHE A 36 6.73 4.71 2.56
C PHE A 36 7.91 4.23 1.71
N ASP A 37 8.58 5.17 1.08
CA ASP A 37 9.77 4.86 0.30
C ASP A 37 11.00 4.85 1.20
N ASP A 38 11.73 3.75 1.17
CA ASP A 38 12.88 3.51 2.05
C ASP A 38 14.19 4.05 1.45
N CYS A 39 14.16 5.30 1.04
CA CYS A 39 15.34 6.02 0.54
C CYS A 39 15.85 5.47 -0.80
N SER A 40 14.93 5.29 -1.77
CA SER A 40 15.30 4.83 -3.12
C SER A 40 16.31 5.73 -3.80
N THR A 41 17.22 5.12 -4.53
CA THR A 41 18.23 5.84 -5.32
C THR A 41 17.83 5.97 -6.79
N ASP A 42 16.76 5.30 -7.22
CA ASP A 42 16.23 5.39 -8.58
C ASP A 42 15.07 6.39 -8.65
N ASN A 43 14.26 6.32 -9.73
CA ASN A 43 13.15 7.23 -9.95
C ASN A 43 11.84 6.80 -9.28
N THR A 44 11.87 5.83 -8.37
CA THR A 44 10.67 5.36 -7.65
C THR A 44 9.86 6.49 -7.03
N PRO A 45 10.46 7.42 -6.25
CA PRO A 45 9.67 8.49 -5.63
C PRO A 45 8.95 9.38 -6.64
N GLN A 46 9.58 9.71 -7.76
CA GLN A 46 8.99 10.54 -8.79
C GLN A 46 7.78 9.86 -9.43
N ILE A 47 7.90 8.56 -9.72
CA ILE A 47 6.81 7.77 -10.31
C ILE A 47 5.61 7.76 -9.38
N ILE A 48 5.83 7.52 -8.08
CA ILE A 48 4.76 7.48 -7.08
C ILE A 48 4.04 8.83 -6.99
N LYS A 49 4.81 9.91 -6.90
CA LYS A 49 4.24 11.26 -6.83
C LYS A 49 3.40 11.58 -8.06
N GLN A 50 3.88 11.26 -9.24
CA GLN A 50 3.17 11.48 -10.50
C GLN A 50 1.89 10.64 -10.58
N PHE A 51 1.95 9.40 -10.10
CA PHE A 51 0.79 8.51 -10.08
C PHE A 51 -0.32 9.08 -9.20
N ILE A 52 0.01 9.48 -7.97
CA ILE A 52 -0.96 10.04 -7.02
C ILE A 52 -1.56 11.33 -7.57
N SER A 53 -0.74 12.22 -8.09
CA SER A 53 -1.16 13.51 -8.64
C SER A 53 -2.01 13.32 -9.89
N GLY A 54 -1.58 12.44 -10.79
CA GLY A 54 -2.26 12.21 -12.07
C GLY A 54 -3.64 11.58 -11.92
N HIS A 55 -3.88 10.82 -10.85
CA HIS A 55 -5.16 10.17 -10.58
C HIS A 55 -5.97 10.88 -9.49
N ASN A 56 -5.52 12.02 -8.98
CA ASN A 56 -6.19 12.79 -7.92
C ASN A 56 -6.52 11.94 -6.68
N LEU A 57 -5.57 11.16 -6.21
CA LEU A 57 -5.77 10.21 -5.12
C LEU A 57 -5.59 10.88 -3.76
N THR A 58 -6.65 11.51 -3.25
CA THR A 58 -6.61 12.32 -2.03
C THR A 58 -6.44 11.51 -0.75
N THR A 59 -6.76 10.20 -0.79
CA THR A 59 -6.62 9.29 0.36
C THR A 59 -5.34 8.47 0.31
N TRP A 60 -4.51 8.71 -0.69
CA TRP A 60 -3.19 8.09 -0.82
C TRP A 60 -2.15 9.06 -0.29
N LYS A 61 -1.32 8.59 0.64
CA LYS A 61 -0.25 9.41 1.23
C LYS A 61 1.09 8.78 0.94
N PHE A 62 2.08 9.63 0.70
CA PHE A 62 3.42 9.20 0.34
C PHE A 62 4.46 9.96 1.14
N ALA A 63 5.44 9.24 1.68
CA ALA A 63 6.58 9.81 2.38
C ALA A 63 7.85 9.08 1.98
N VAL A 64 8.96 9.80 1.95
CA VAL A 64 10.29 9.24 1.74
C VAL A 64 11.02 9.26 3.07
N ASN A 65 11.58 8.12 3.48
CA ASN A 65 12.36 8.04 4.71
C ASN A 65 13.66 8.82 4.58
N HIS A 66 14.14 9.41 5.67
CA HIS A 66 15.41 10.14 5.68
C HIS A 66 16.62 9.21 5.55
N GLU A 67 16.46 7.96 5.96
CA GLU A 67 17.49 6.93 5.90
C GLU A 67 16.86 5.59 5.57
N ASN A 68 17.66 4.64 5.08
CA ASN A 68 17.17 3.29 4.81
C ASN A 68 16.94 2.57 6.13
N LYS A 69 15.70 2.18 6.41
CA LYS A 69 15.29 1.51 7.65
C LYS A 69 15.26 -0.01 7.53
N GLY A 70 15.27 -0.51 6.30
CA GLY A 70 14.99 -1.91 6.03
C GLY A 70 13.47 -2.17 5.94
N TRP A 71 13.09 -3.19 5.18
CA TRP A 71 11.67 -3.41 4.86
C TRP A 71 10.81 -3.72 6.09
N LYS A 72 11.34 -4.48 7.06
CA LYS A 72 10.58 -4.83 8.27
C LYS A 72 10.20 -3.61 9.10
N ARG A 73 11.18 -2.76 9.39
CA ARG A 73 10.95 -1.54 10.17
C ARG A 73 10.04 -0.57 9.43
N ASN A 74 10.25 -0.45 8.11
CA ASN A 74 9.44 0.42 7.27
C ASN A 74 7.96 -0.01 7.31
N PHE A 75 7.68 -1.31 7.18
CA PHE A 75 6.32 -1.84 7.29
C PHE A 75 5.73 -1.64 8.68
N MET A 76 6.47 -1.96 9.73
CA MET A 76 5.97 -1.86 11.12
C MET A 76 5.58 -0.42 11.45
N GLU A 77 6.43 0.54 11.13
CA GLU A 77 6.13 1.95 11.37
C GLU A 77 4.95 2.41 10.51
N GLY A 78 4.85 1.92 9.27
CA GLY A 78 3.74 2.21 8.40
C GLY A 78 2.42 1.67 8.96
N ILE A 79 2.41 0.43 9.43
CA ILE A 79 1.21 -0.18 10.02
C ILE A 79 0.74 0.62 11.24
N TRP A 80 1.68 1.05 12.08
CA TRP A 80 1.34 1.87 13.26
C TRP A 80 0.77 3.24 12.90
N SER A 81 1.02 3.72 11.68
CA SER A 81 0.52 5.01 11.20
C SER A 81 -0.88 4.91 10.59
N THR A 82 -1.44 3.70 10.44
CA THR A 82 -2.75 3.53 9.81
C THR A 82 -3.90 3.84 10.76
N SER A 83 -5.05 4.16 10.16
CA SER A 83 -6.30 4.36 10.90
C SER A 83 -7.39 3.36 10.49
N GLY A 84 -7.03 2.36 9.69
CA GLY A 84 -7.99 1.38 9.19
C GLY A 84 -8.34 0.28 10.19
N ASP A 85 -9.51 -0.32 10.00
CA ASP A 85 -9.94 -1.50 10.77
C ASP A 85 -9.21 -2.75 10.28
N LEU A 86 -8.93 -2.82 8.98
CA LEU A 86 -8.12 -3.85 8.35
C LEU A 86 -6.91 -3.20 7.70
N VAL A 87 -5.74 -3.77 7.93
CA VAL A 87 -4.49 -3.27 7.36
C VAL A 87 -3.84 -4.36 6.53
N PHE A 88 -3.57 -4.04 5.26
CA PHE A 88 -2.94 -4.97 4.32
C PHE A 88 -1.55 -4.47 3.95
N PRO A 89 -0.48 -5.16 4.39
CA PRO A 89 0.84 -4.84 3.86
C PRO A 89 0.95 -5.32 2.41
N CYS A 90 1.51 -4.48 1.56
CA CYS A 90 1.77 -4.80 0.16
C CYS A 90 3.28 -4.77 -0.05
N ASP A 91 3.86 -5.93 -0.37
CA ASP A 91 5.28 -6.04 -0.63
C ASP A 91 5.62 -5.44 -1.98
N GLN A 92 6.87 -4.98 -2.12
CA GLN A 92 7.40 -4.53 -3.38
C GLN A 92 7.21 -5.61 -4.45
N ASP A 93 6.87 -5.19 -5.66
CA ASP A 93 6.59 -6.01 -6.85
C ASP A 93 5.40 -7.00 -6.76
N ASP A 94 4.62 -6.97 -5.68
CA ASP A 94 3.37 -7.71 -5.62
C ASP A 94 2.32 -7.05 -6.51
N ILE A 95 1.77 -7.83 -7.42
CA ILE A 95 0.65 -7.40 -8.28
C ILE A 95 -0.61 -8.09 -7.79
N TRP A 96 -1.58 -7.31 -7.35
CA TRP A 96 -2.79 -7.86 -6.73
C TRP A 96 -3.87 -8.16 -7.76
N MET A 97 -4.57 -9.28 -7.56
CA MET A 97 -5.77 -9.58 -8.33
C MET A 97 -6.85 -8.54 -8.03
N PRO A 98 -7.69 -8.18 -9.04
CA PRO A 98 -8.69 -7.10 -8.84
C PRO A 98 -9.66 -7.32 -7.69
N GLN A 99 -9.95 -8.56 -7.34
CA GLN A 99 -10.92 -8.89 -6.30
C GLN A 99 -10.30 -9.15 -4.92
N LYS A 100 -9.00 -8.90 -4.74
CA LYS A 100 -8.32 -9.26 -3.49
C LYS A 100 -8.96 -8.63 -2.27
N LEU A 101 -9.17 -7.31 -2.27
CA LEU A 101 -9.73 -6.60 -1.13
C LEU A 101 -11.20 -6.99 -0.91
N GLU A 102 -11.96 -7.14 -1.97
CA GLU A 102 -13.36 -7.55 -1.90
C GLU A 102 -13.50 -8.93 -1.24
N GLN A 103 -12.68 -9.89 -1.68
CA GLN A 103 -12.69 -11.23 -1.12
C GLN A 103 -12.24 -11.26 0.34
N MET A 104 -11.21 -10.49 0.67
CA MET A 104 -10.68 -10.42 2.05
C MET A 104 -11.68 -9.75 3.00
N GLU A 105 -12.35 -8.70 2.56
CA GLU A 105 -13.39 -8.05 3.35
C GLU A 105 -14.54 -9.01 3.64
N LYS A 106 -14.93 -9.82 2.66
CA LYS A 106 -15.97 -10.83 2.80
C LYS A 106 -15.60 -11.88 3.85
N ILE A 107 -14.36 -12.39 3.78
CA ILE A 107 -13.85 -13.35 4.75
C ILE A 107 -13.84 -12.76 6.16
N MET A 108 -13.42 -11.51 6.30
CA MET A 108 -13.38 -10.83 7.59
C MET A 108 -14.77 -10.58 8.16
N ALA A 109 -15.74 -10.28 7.32
CA ALA A 109 -17.14 -10.11 7.76
C ALA A 109 -17.70 -11.41 8.31
N GLU A 110 -17.26 -12.56 7.79
CA GLU A 110 -17.70 -13.89 8.25
C GLU A 110 -16.87 -14.38 9.46
N ASN A 111 -15.65 -13.90 9.63
CA ASN A 111 -14.70 -14.35 10.64
C ASN A 111 -14.11 -13.17 11.40
N THR A 112 -14.92 -12.60 12.30
CA THR A 112 -14.55 -11.36 13.01
C THR A 112 -13.33 -11.48 13.93
N GLN A 113 -12.80 -12.69 14.14
CA GLN A 113 -11.63 -12.94 14.99
C GLN A 113 -10.30 -12.73 14.27
N ILE A 114 -10.32 -12.62 12.94
CA ILE A 114 -9.11 -12.39 12.16
C ILE A 114 -8.88 -10.88 12.05
N MET A 115 -7.76 -10.39 12.56
CA MET A 115 -7.48 -8.96 12.64
C MET A 115 -6.55 -8.45 11.53
N VAL A 116 -5.62 -9.29 11.06
CA VAL A 116 -4.63 -8.91 10.04
C VAL A 116 -4.48 -10.04 9.04
N LEU A 117 -4.53 -9.71 7.75
CA LEU A 117 -4.32 -10.65 6.66
C LEU A 117 -3.16 -10.18 5.78
N THR A 118 -2.28 -11.08 5.43
CA THR A 118 -1.12 -10.79 4.59
C THR A 118 -1.23 -11.48 3.22
#